data_9512a85099966efd61c290dafac9dd9b
#
_entry.id   9512a85099966efd61c290dafac9dd9b
#
_cell.length_a   1.000
_cell.length_b   1.000
_cell.length_c   1.000
_cell.angle_alpha   90.00
_cell.angle_beta   90.00
_cell.angle_gamma   90.00
#
_symmetry.space_group_name_H-M   'P 1'
#
loop_
_entity.id
_entity.type
_entity.pdbx_description
1 polymer ?
#
loop_
_entity_poly.entity_id
_entity_poly.type
_entity_poly.pdbx_seq_one_letter_code
_entity_poly.pdbx_strand_id
1 'polypeptide(L)'
;IIGMGESSLHKSYYPLLQQRLAELERFRALIDETNDMILMVQTPENRCVDANHACNVQLGYTTAQLLGTEIIALIAPEKRGQFQKIFSHAAATGMQEKIETVLCTAHGAVIPAELLVRFVTFDNESYGVIVARDISERRRYERALVATQKKLNLINSLTRTDIKSQVFIVRAYLDVLRQIAKHPEEVAILDKLQYTTGEIQGHIEFAENYQKLGVQIPRWQNFSEVLLYAISHLPPISLTRTTNLDRLEILSDPLLEKGLSHLMEYIYTCGGIAMPVQISHEETGSGLVITLSKAGTGIPPDQKESLFVWAPAKTSGPNLFFIREILDMTGISIDETGDQRTLSFVIRVPHGGYRIP
;
A
#
# COMPACT_ATOMS: atom_id res chain seq x y z
N ILE A 1 76.59 -36.26 5.42
CA ILE A 1 75.32 -35.80 6.01
C ILE A 1 74.95 -34.48 5.43
N ILE A 2 74.61 -34.41 4.12
CA ILE A 2 73.98 -33.24 3.51
C ILE A 2 72.94 -33.84 2.52
N GLY A 3 71.66 -33.74 2.83
CA GLY A 3 70.61 -34.23 1.93
C GLY A 3 69.27 -34.55 2.56
N MET A 4 69.02 -34.26 3.85
CA MET A 4 67.75 -34.58 4.55
C MET A 4 66.89 -33.38 4.92
N GLY A 5 67.28 -32.14 4.61
CA GLY A 5 66.55 -30.93 5.00
C GLY A 5 65.50 -30.44 4.00
N GLU A 6 65.76 -30.54 2.72
CA GLU A 6 64.86 -29.96 1.71
C GLU A 6 63.63 -30.82 1.41
N SER A 7 63.70 -32.15 1.53
CA SER A 7 62.56 -33.03 1.30
C SER A 7 61.51 -32.99 2.45
N SER A 8 61.89 -32.51 3.63
CA SER A 8 60.99 -32.41 4.79
C SER A 8 60.10 -31.14 4.73
N LEU A 9 60.64 -30.04 4.20
CA LEU A 9 59.90 -28.82 4.03
C LEU A 9 58.83 -28.94 2.90
N HIS A 10 59.17 -29.60 1.80
CA HIS A 10 58.19 -29.85 0.72
C HIS A 10 57.03 -30.73 1.13
N LYS A 11 57.24 -31.73 2.00
CA LYS A 11 56.15 -32.59 2.51
C LYS A 11 55.20 -31.88 3.47
N SER A 12 55.63 -30.81 4.15
CA SER A 12 54.80 -30.04 5.10
C SER A 12 53.84 -29.08 4.41
N TYR A 13 54.16 -28.59 3.23
CA TYR A 13 53.32 -27.61 2.50
C TYR A 13 52.24 -28.26 1.64
N TYR A 14 52.40 -29.47 1.20
CA TYR A 14 51.48 -30.12 0.26
C TYR A 14 50.06 -30.34 0.85
N PRO A 15 49.87 -30.80 2.08
CA PRO A 15 48.56 -30.94 2.68
C PRO A 15 47.84 -29.59 2.88
N LEU A 16 48.57 -28.52 3.25
CA LEU A 16 48.04 -27.19 3.42
C LEU A 16 47.56 -26.62 2.08
N LEU A 17 48.34 -26.80 1.01
CA LEU A 17 47.99 -26.39 -0.34
C LEU A 17 46.72 -27.11 -0.85
N GLN A 18 46.63 -28.41 -0.62
CA GLN A 18 45.44 -29.21 -0.95
C GLN A 18 44.19 -28.73 -0.19
N GLN A 19 44.33 -28.44 1.10
CA GLN A 19 43.26 -27.94 1.91
C GLN A 19 42.77 -26.58 1.38
N ARG A 20 43.66 -25.66 1.05
CA ARG A 20 43.32 -24.34 0.47
C ARG A 20 42.67 -24.47 -0.88
N LEU A 21 43.17 -25.38 -1.72
CA LEU A 21 42.55 -25.63 -3.03
C LEU A 21 41.12 -26.14 -2.88
N ALA A 22 40.88 -27.10 -1.99
CA ALA A 22 39.55 -27.62 -1.71
C ALA A 22 38.60 -26.58 -1.11
N GLU A 23 39.11 -25.64 -0.30
CA GLU A 23 38.31 -24.49 0.21
C GLU A 23 37.92 -23.56 -0.93
N LEU A 24 38.84 -23.22 -1.83
CA LEU A 24 38.57 -22.38 -2.99
C LEU A 24 37.59 -23.04 -3.97
N GLU A 25 37.72 -24.32 -4.24
CA GLU A 25 36.78 -25.08 -5.09
C GLU A 25 35.37 -25.09 -4.52
N ARG A 26 35.23 -25.31 -3.20
CA ARG A 26 33.91 -25.21 -2.54
C ARG A 26 33.30 -23.82 -2.62
N PHE A 27 34.12 -22.77 -2.40
CA PHE A 27 33.65 -21.40 -2.51
C PHE A 27 33.22 -21.07 -3.93
N ARG A 28 33.99 -21.51 -4.94
CA ARG A 28 33.62 -21.37 -6.35
C ARG A 28 32.30 -22.10 -6.67
N ALA A 29 32.15 -23.32 -6.24
CA ALA A 29 30.91 -24.08 -6.43
C ALA A 29 29.69 -23.39 -5.82
N LEU A 30 29.83 -22.82 -4.61
CA LEU A 30 28.75 -22.05 -3.98
C LEU A 30 28.34 -20.81 -4.78
N ILE A 31 29.31 -20.11 -5.36
CA ILE A 31 29.03 -18.93 -6.23
C ILE A 31 28.36 -19.36 -7.53
N ASP A 32 28.78 -20.50 -8.09
CA ASP A 32 28.21 -21.01 -9.35
C ASP A 32 26.79 -21.58 -9.20
N GLU A 33 26.41 -22.02 -7.99
CA GLU A 33 25.05 -22.48 -7.67
C GLU A 33 24.06 -21.35 -7.41
N THR A 34 24.52 -20.09 -7.33
CA THR A 34 23.60 -18.96 -7.18
C THR A 34 22.89 -18.65 -8.50
N ASN A 35 21.61 -18.30 -8.42
CA ASN A 35 20.85 -17.84 -9.57
C ASN A 35 21.16 -16.39 -9.97
N ASP A 36 21.82 -15.62 -9.10
CA ASP A 36 22.22 -14.26 -9.42
C ASP A 36 23.51 -14.29 -10.27
N MET A 37 23.57 -13.48 -11.31
CA MET A 37 24.77 -13.30 -12.12
C MET A 37 25.82 -12.54 -11.32
N ILE A 38 27.02 -13.08 -11.17
CA ILE A 38 28.11 -12.44 -10.43
C ILE A 38 29.26 -12.20 -11.42
N LEU A 39 29.65 -10.94 -11.54
CA LEU A 39 30.75 -10.50 -12.40
C LEU A 39 31.78 -9.77 -11.55
N MET A 40 33.05 -10.03 -11.81
CA MET A 40 34.17 -9.27 -11.26
C MET A 40 34.85 -8.51 -12.40
N VAL A 41 35.02 -7.20 -12.21
CA VAL A 41 35.69 -6.33 -13.18
C VAL A 41 36.88 -5.67 -12.57
N GLN A 42 37.98 -5.58 -13.30
CA GLN A 42 39.20 -4.91 -12.88
C GLN A 42 39.21 -3.46 -13.33
N THR A 43 39.55 -2.53 -12.43
CA THR A 43 39.73 -1.13 -12.75
C THR A 43 41.20 -0.85 -13.11
N PRO A 44 41.51 0.18 -13.92
CA PRO A 44 40.61 1.22 -14.42
C PRO A 44 39.82 0.88 -15.71
N GLU A 45 40.18 -0.20 -16.43
CA GLU A 45 39.62 -0.53 -17.75
C GLU A 45 38.20 -1.06 -17.65
N ASN A 46 37.73 -1.42 -16.44
CA ASN A 46 36.39 -1.98 -16.16
C ASN A 46 36.06 -3.23 -16.99
N ARG A 47 37.08 -4.06 -17.19
CA ARG A 47 36.99 -5.31 -17.94
C ARG A 47 36.66 -6.47 -17.01
N CYS A 48 35.78 -7.34 -17.47
CA CYS A 48 35.42 -8.55 -16.76
C CYS A 48 36.65 -9.49 -16.65
N VAL A 49 36.98 -9.84 -15.40
CA VAL A 49 38.08 -10.79 -15.07
C VAL A 49 37.56 -12.11 -14.54
N ASP A 50 36.34 -12.14 -14.04
CA ASP A 50 35.68 -13.37 -13.62
C ASP A 50 34.15 -13.26 -13.70
N ALA A 51 33.47 -14.38 -13.94
CA ALA A 51 32.02 -14.46 -14.00
C ALA A 51 31.57 -15.86 -13.54
N ASN A 52 30.47 -15.94 -12.81
CA ASN A 52 29.91 -17.22 -12.39
C ASN A 52 29.09 -17.89 -13.50
N HIS A 53 28.69 -19.15 -13.28
CA HIS A 53 27.93 -19.95 -14.23
C HIS A 53 26.58 -19.28 -14.62
N ALA A 54 25.92 -18.62 -13.71
CA ALA A 54 24.66 -17.92 -13.98
C ALA A 54 24.80 -16.85 -15.07
N CYS A 55 25.96 -16.17 -15.17
CA CYS A 55 26.22 -15.22 -16.26
C CYS A 55 26.20 -15.91 -17.63
N ASN A 56 26.78 -17.09 -17.75
CA ASN A 56 26.81 -17.83 -19.00
C ASN A 56 25.39 -18.27 -19.39
N VAL A 57 24.62 -18.80 -18.45
CA VAL A 57 23.28 -19.32 -18.69
C VAL A 57 22.31 -18.20 -19.07
N GLN A 58 22.32 -17.10 -18.31
CA GLN A 58 21.32 -16.04 -18.49
C GLN A 58 21.68 -15.05 -19.60
N LEU A 59 22.96 -14.67 -19.72
CA LEU A 59 23.40 -13.74 -20.77
C LEU A 59 23.72 -14.44 -22.09
N GLY A 60 23.94 -15.75 -22.09
CA GLY A 60 24.23 -16.53 -23.27
C GLY A 60 25.66 -16.35 -23.83
N TYR A 61 26.56 -15.71 -23.08
CA TYR A 61 27.97 -15.61 -23.41
C TYR A 61 28.74 -16.79 -22.82
N THR A 62 29.75 -17.27 -23.53
CA THR A 62 30.72 -18.17 -22.92
C THR A 62 31.63 -17.38 -21.97
N THR A 63 32.23 -18.08 -20.98
CA THR A 63 33.19 -17.45 -20.05
C THR A 63 34.32 -16.75 -20.83
N ALA A 64 34.84 -17.36 -21.87
CA ALA A 64 35.91 -16.79 -22.73
C ALA A 64 35.47 -15.48 -23.43
N GLN A 65 34.19 -15.34 -23.77
CA GLN A 65 33.65 -14.11 -24.36
C GLN A 65 33.42 -13.02 -23.32
N LEU A 66 33.07 -13.38 -22.08
CA LEU A 66 32.89 -12.41 -20.99
C LEU A 66 34.22 -11.85 -20.52
N LEU A 67 35.24 -12.71 -20.39
CA LEU A 67 36.57 -12.28 -19.98
C LEU A 67 37.15 -11.24 -20.90
N GLY A 68 37.63 -10.13 -20.35
CA GLY A 68 38.17 -8.98 -21.10
C GLY A 68 37.12 -8.05 -21.72
N THR A 69 35.81 -8.40 -21.67
CA THR A 69 34.73 -7.52 -22.12
C THR A 69 34.52 -6.37 -21.15
N GLU A 70 34.35 -5.15 -21.64
CA GLU A 70 33.97 -4.01 -20.80
C GLU A 70 32.54 -4.17 -20.29
N ILE A 71 32.34 -3.99 -18.98
CA ILE A 71 31.02 -4.16 -18.36
C ILE A 71 29.93 -3.30 -19.03
N ILE A 72 30.28 -2.11 -19.52
CA ILE A 72 29.35 -1.20 -20.18
C ILE A 72 28.80 -1.78 -21.49
N ALA A 73 29.51 -2.70 -22.12
CA ALA A 73 29.06 -3.36 -23.35
C ALA A 73 27.85 -4.29 -23.08
N LEU A 74 27.74 -4.83 -21.85
CA LEU A 74 26.62 -5.66 -21.40
C LEU A 74 25.39 -4.84 -21.06
N ILE A 75 25.50 -3.51 -20.95
CA ILE A 75 24.41 -2.61 -20.63
C ILE A 75 23.74 -2.12 -21.91
N ALA A 76 22.40 -2.12 -21.93
CA ALA A 76 21.64 -1.57 -23.05
C ALA A 76 22.02 -0.09 -23.33
N PRO A 77 22.17 0.30 -24.61
CA PRO A 77 22.71 1.61 -24.99
C PRO A 77 22.06 2.80 -24.27
N GLU A 78 20.74 2.77 -24.15
CA GLU A 78 19.95 3.83 -23.50
C GLU A 78 20.16 3.94 -21.97
N LYS A 79 20.72 2.91 -21.35
CA LYS A 79 21.00 2.87 -19.90
C LYS A 79 22.47 3.10 -19.55
N ARG A 80 23.37 3.12 -20.53
CA ARG A 80 24.83 3.24 -20.33
C ARG A 80 25.21 4.51 -19.55
N GLY A 81 24.62 5.65 -19.91
CA GLY A 81 24.96 6.92 -19.25
C GLY A 81 24.55 6.95 -17.76
N GLN A 82 23.42 6.34 -17.41
CA GLN A 82 22.98 6.21 -16.01
C GLN A 82 23.88 5.23 -15.25
N PHE A 83 24.17 4.09 -15.84
CA PHE A 83 25.05 3.07 -15.27
C PHE A 83 26.44 3.65 -14.97
N GLN A 84 27.05 4.34 -15.95
CA GLN A 84 28.40 4.89 -15.82
C GLN A 84 28.53 5.88 -14.67
N LYS A 85 27.52 6.74 -14.45
CA LYS A 85 27.50 7.68 -13.31
C LYS A 85 27.53 6.96 -11.96
N ILE A 86 26.66 5.96 -11.80
CA ILE A 86 26.54 5.21 -10.55
C ILE A 86 27.77 4.32 -10.33
N PHE A 87 28.27 3.70 -11.38
CA PHE A 87 29.47 2.88 -11.33
C PHE A 87 30.69 3.68 -10.93
N SER A 88 30.89 4.87 -11.51
CA SER A 88 31.98 5.78 -11.15
C SER A 88 31.84 6.30 -9.73
N HIS A 89 30.62 6.57 -9.26
CA HIS A 89 30.36 6.98 -7.88
C HIS A 89 30.71 5.87 -6.88
N ALA A 90 30.29 4.63 -7.16
CA ALA A 90 30.65 3.48 -6.35
C ALA A 90 32.16 3.26 -6.27
N ALA A 91 32.87 3.44 -7.42
CA ALA A 91 34.32 3.34 -7.46
C ALA A 91 35.04 4.41 -6.64
N ALA A 92 34.52 5.66 -6.65
CA ALA A 92 35.11 6.78 -5.94
C ALA A 92 34.85 6.71 -4.41
N THR A 93 33.68 6.23 -3.99
CA THR A 93 33.27 6.22 -2.58
C THR A 93 33.54 4.90 -1.87
N GLY A 94 33.71 3.81 -2.60
CA GLY A 94 33.77 2.44 -2.06
C GLY A 94 32.44 1.96 -1.47
N MET A 95 31.37 2.76 -1.59
CA MET A 95 30.05 2.39 -1.12
C MET A 95 29.36 1.42 -2.10
N GLN A 96 28.49 0.58 -1.54
CA GLN A 96 27.63 -0.26 -2.36
C GLN A 96 26.53 0.59 -3.01
N GLU A 97 26.40 0.46 -4.33
CA GLU A 97 25.36 1.13 -5.11
C GLU A 97 24.41 0.12 -5.71
N LYS A 98 23.15 0.52 -5.82
CA LYS A 98 22.08 -0.28 -6.41
C LYS A 98 21.48 0.45 -7.61
N ILE A 99 21.31 -0.25 -8.73
CA ILE A 99 20.72 0.29 -9.96
C ILE A 99 19.84 -0.74 -10.66
N GLU A 100 18.65 -0.34 -11.08
CA GLU A 100 17.87 -1.09 -12.06
C GLU A 100 18.27 -0.66 -13.48
N THR A 101 18.65 -1.63 -14.28
CA THR A 101 19.10 -1.43 -15.65
C THR A 101 18.59 -2.54 -16.58
N VAL A 102 19.09 -2.57 -17.81
CA VAL A 102 18.78 -3.58 -18.81
C VAL A 102 20.09 -4.15 -19.34
N LEU A 103 20.25 -5.46 -19.20
CA LEU A 103 21.41 -6.19 -19.74
C LEU A 103 21.11 -6.68 -21.14
N CYS A 104 22.13 -6.68 -22.01
CA CYS A 104 22.08 -7.27 -23.35
C CYS A 104 22.66 -8.68 -23.32
N THR A 105 21.94 -9.63 -23.92
CA THR A 105 22.41 -11.00 -24.10
C THR A 105 23.24 -11.13 -25.39
N ALA A 106 24.01 -12.22 -25.53
CA ALA A 106 24.78 -12.55 -26.72
C ALA A 106 23.91 -12.66 -27.99
N HIS A 107 22.62 -12.98 -27.83
CA HIS A 107 21.67 -13.14 -28.95
C HIS A 107 20.87 -11.87 -29.25
N GLY A 108 21.22 -10.72 -28.63
CA GLY A 108 20.54 -9.45 -28.82
C GLY A 108 19.20 -9.29 -28.03
N ALA A 109 18.85 -10.28 -27.21
CA ALA A 109 17.74 -10.11 -26.29
C ALA A 109 18.15 -9.21 -25.12
N VAL A 110 17.15 -8.69 -24.39
CA VAL A 110 17.37 -7.80 -23.23
C VAL A 110 16.76 -8.39 -21.97
N ILE A 111 17.48 -8.26 -20.87
CA ILE A 111 17.06 -8.75 -19.55
C ILE A 111 17.01 -7.54 -18.59
N PRO A 112 15.85 -7.17 -18.05
CA PRO A 112 15.80 -6.18 -16.98
C PRO A 112 16.46 -6.77 -15.73
N ALA A 113 17.46 -6.07 -15.22
CA ALA A 113 18.23 -6.54 -14.07
C ALA A 113 18.40 -5.45 -13.02
N GLU A 114 18.43 -5.91 -11.77
CA GLU A 114 18.84 -5.12 -10.62
C GLU A 114 20.31 -5.44 -10.35
N LEU A 115 21.17 -4.43 -10.42
CA LEU A 115 22.61 -4.56 -10.17
C LEU A 115 22.94 -3.99 -8.80
N LEU A 116 23.72 -4.74 -8.03
CA LEU A 116 24.45 -4.30 -6.85
C LEU A 116 25.92 -4.20 -7.21
N VAL A 117 26.50 -3.02 -7.07
CA VAL A 117 27.90 -2.76 -7.43
C VAL A 117 28.67 -2.38 -6.17
N ARG A 118 29.79 -3.05 -5.92
CA ARG A 118 30.70 -2.74 -4.82
C ARG A 118 32.15 -2.90 -5.27
N PHE A 119 33.04 -1.99 -4.84
CA PHE A 119 34.46 -2.09 -5.11
C PHE A 119 35.22 -2.65 -3.90
N VAL A 120 36.19 -3.48 -4.18
CA VAL A 120 37.10 -4.10 -3.21
C VAL A 120 38.52 -4.02 -3.72
N THR A 121 39.50 -3.89 -2.81
CA THR A 121 40.93 -3.82 -3.16
C THR A 121 41.62 -5.10 -2.72
N PHE A 122 42.33 -5.77 -3.61
CA PHE A 122 43.20 -6.91 -3.36
C PHE A 122 44.57 -6.67 -3.99
N ASP A 123 45.64 -6.92 -3.25
CA ASP A 123 47.03 -6.77 -3.70
C ASP A 123 47.31 -5.44 -4.41
N ASN A 124 46.76 -4.35 -3.88
CA ASN A 124 46.86 -3.01 -4.42
C ASN A 124 46.11 -2.76 -5.76
N GLU A 125 45.33 -3.74 -6.22
CA GLU A 125 44.44 -3.61 -7.39
C GLU A 125 42.99 -3.46 -6.93
N SER A 126 42.20 -2.65 -7.64
CA SER A 126 40.79 -2.43 -7.32
C SER A 126 39.92 -3.24 -8.27
N TYR A 127 38.94 -3.93 -7.69
CA TYR A 127 37.99 -4.76 -8.39
C TYR A 127 36.55 -4.32 -8.09
N GLY A 128 35.73 -4.20 -9.10
CA GLY A 128 34.29 -4.04 -8.96
C GLY A 128 33.60 -5.41 -8.94
N VAL A 129 32.91 -5.72 -7.87
CA VAL A 129 32.03 -6.89 -7.79
C VAL A 129 30.61 -6.44 -8.12
N ILE A 130 30.00 -7.06 -9.13
CA ILE A 130 28.67 -6.76 -9.64
C ILE A 130 27.81 -8.00 -9.45
N VAL A 131 26.76 -7.89 -8.66
CA VAL A 131 25.72 -8.91 -8.53
C VAL A 131 24.52 -8.44 -9.31
N ALA A 132 24.13 -9.17 -10.35
CA ALA A 132 23.00 -8.83 -11.22
C ALA A 132 21.89 -9.87 -11.03
N ARG A 133 20.72 -9.40 -10.62
CA ARG A 133 19.51 -10.21 -10.48
C ARG A 133 18.54 -9.93 -11.60
N ASP A 134 18.09 -10.96 -12.30
CA ASP A 134 16.99 -10.84 -13.27
C ASP A 134 15.69 -10.49 -12.52
N ILE A 135 15.08 -9.38 -12.92
CA ILE A 135 13.80 -8.91 -12.39
C ILE A 135 12.66 -9.04 -13.41
N SER A 136 12.82 -9.86 -14.45
CA SER A 136 11.81 -10.05 -15.50
C SER A 136 10.49 -10.57 -14.97
N GLU A 137 10.52 -11.58 -14.09
CA GLU A 137 9.31 -12.12 -13.46
C GLU A 137 8.63 -11.09 -12.58
N ARG A 138 9.38 -10.42 -11.69
CA ARG A 138 8.88 -9.35 -10.85
C ARG A 138 8.18 -8.27 -11.67
N ARG A 139 8.80 -7.79 -12.74
CA ARG A 139 8.22 -6.77 -13.62
C ARG A 139 7.00 -7.28 -14.40
N ARG A 140 6.95 -8.57 -14.75
CA ARG A 140 5.74 -9.18 -15.33
C ARG A 140 4.57 -9.16 -14.36
N TYR A 141 4.78 -9.59 -13.13
CA TYR A 141 3.74 -9.59 -12.09
C TYR A 141 3.26 -8.17 -11.76
N GLU A 142 4.18 -7.22 -11.58
CA GLU A 142 3.86 -5.81 -11.35
C GLU A 142 3.00 -5.23 -12.48
N ARG A 143 3.38 -5.47 -13.74
CA ARG A 143 2.61 -5.02 -14.91
C ARG A 143 1.24 -5.68 -15.00
N ALA A 144 1.14 -6.98 -14.74
CA ALA A 144 -0.11 -7.71 -14.74
C ALA A 144 -1.05 -7.19 -13.64
N LEU A 145 -0.52 -6.93 -12.44
CA LEU A 145 -1.28 -6.36 -11.33
C LEU A 145 -1.84 -4.98 -11.69
N VAL A 146 -0.99 -4.09 -12.21
CA VAL A 146 -1.40 -2.74 -12.65
C VAL A 146 -2.45 -2.81 -13.76
N ALA A 147 -2.28 -3.70 -14.74
CA ALA A 147 -3.23 -3.88 -15.82
C ALA A 147 -4.59 -4.42 -15.33
N THR A 148 -4.56 -5.39 -14.40
CA THR A 148 -5.76 -5.95 -13.78
C THR A 148 -6.50 -4.89 -12.96
N GLN A 149 -5.77 -4.09 -12.18
CA GLN A 149 -6.35 -3.00 -11.40
C GLN A 149 -7.00 -1.94 -12.29
N LYS A 150 -6.34 -1.54 -13.37
CA LYS A 150 -6.92 -0.62 -14.37
C LYS A 150 -8.19 -1.18 -14.99
N LYS A 151 -8.20 -2.47 -15.34
CA LYS A 151 -9.37 -3.14 -15.91
C LYS A 151 -10.54 -3.19 -14.92
N LEU A 152 -10.28 -3.54 -13.66
CA LEU A 152 -11.30 -3.55 -12.61
C LEU A 152 -11.88 -2.15 -12.38
N ASN A 153 -11.02 -1.12 -12.30
CA ASN A 153 -11.45 0.26 -12.11
C ASN A 153 -12.32 0.74 -13.29
N LEU A 154 -11.95 0.39 -14.53
CA LEU A 154 -12.72 0.76 -15.70
C LEU A 154 -14.11 0.09 -15.71
N ILE A 155 -14.17 -1.23 -15.49
CA ILE A 155 -15.45 -1.97 -15.43
C ILE A 155 -16.34 -1.38 -14.35
N ASN A 156 -15.81 -1.20 -13.13
CA ASN A 156 -16.56 -0.62 -12.02
C ASN A 156 -17.07 0.79 -12.35
N SER A 157 -16.24 1.63 -12.99
CA SER A 157 -16.65 3.00 -13.37
C SER A 157 -17.75 2.99 -14.42
N LEU A 158 -17.63 2.20 -15.47
CA LEU A 158 -18.64 2.10 -16.53
C LEU A 158 -19.97 1.57 -16.00
N THR A 159 -19.93 0.42 -15.32
CA THR A 159 -21.14 -0.22 -14.75
C THR A 159 -21.86 0.75 -13.80
N ARG A 160 -21.13 1.45 -12.95
CA ARG A 160 -21.71 2.39 -12.00
C ARG A 160 -22.35 3.59 -12.69
N THR A 161 -21.70 4.16 -13.71
CA THR A 161 -22.24 5.31 -14.46
C THR A 161 -23.55 4.93 -15.16
N ASP A 162 -23.59 3.72 -15.75
CA ASP A 162 -24.77 3.22 -16.41
C ASP A 162 -25.90 2.98 -15.41
N ILE A 163 -25.62 2.35 -14.27
CA ILE A 163 -26.63 2.09 -13.22
C ILE A 163 -27.14 3.42 -12.64
N LYS A 164 -26.25 4.40 -12.34
CA LYS A 164 -26.68 5.74 -11.89
C LYS A 164 -27.65 6.38 -12.86
N SER A 165 -27.36 6.31 -14.15
CA SER A 165 -28.22 6.88 -15.19
C SER A 165 -29.57 6.17 -15.23
N GLN A 166 -29.62 4.85 -15.13
CA GLN A 166 -30.88 4.09 -15.11
C GLN A 166 -31.71 4.39 -13.85
N VAL A 167 -31.07 4.46 -12.69
CA VAL A 167 -31.72 4.83 -11.41
C VAL A 167 -32.31 6.22 -11.49
N PHE A 168 -31.57 7.19 -12.08
CA PHE A 168 -32.07 8.54 -12.29
C PHE A 168 -33.33 8.58 -13.17
N ILE A 169 -33.36 7.82 -14.29
CA ILE A 169 -34.51 7.69 -15.19
C ILE A 169 -35.70 7.09 -14.44
N VAL A 170 -35.49 6.02 -13.67
CA VAL A 170 -36.57 5.38 -12.88
C VAL A 170 -37.16 6.38 -11.89
N ARG A 171 -36.33 7.15 -11.17
CA ARG A 171 -36.81 8.20 -10.24
C ARG A 171 -37.64 9.25 -10.95
N ALA A 172 -37.19 9.72 -12.11
CA ALA A 172 -37.94 10.69 -12.89
C ALA A 172 -39.34 10.17 -13.26
N TYR A 173 -39.44 8.90 -13.65
CA TYR A 173 -40.77 8.29 -13.92
C TYR A 173 -41.63 8.14 -12.66
N LEU A 174 -41.03 7.77 -11.53
CA LEU A 174 -41.74 7.68 -10.26
C LEU A 174 -42.30 9.06 -9.82
N ASP A 175 -41.54 10.12 -10.02
CA ASP A 175 -41.99 11.51 -9.72
C ASP A 175 -43.17 11.93 -10.61
N VAL A 176 -43.16 11.56 -11.91
CA VAL A 176 -44.29 11.80 -12.83
C VAL A 176 -45.50 10.98 -12.39
N LEU A 177 -45.32 9.69 -12.09
CA LEU A 177 -46.41 8.81 -11.62
C LEU A 177 -47.05 9.33 -10.33
N ARG A 178 -46.23 9.88 -9.40
CA ARG A 178 -46.72 10.47 -8.15
C ARG A 178 -47.66 11.66 -8.37
N GLN A 179 -47.42 12.44 -9.43
CA GLN A 179 -48.28 13.62 -9.77
C GLN A 179 -49.67 13.18 -10.32
N ILE A 180 -49.75 11.99 -10.90
CA ILE A 180 -51.02 11.50 -11.52
C ILE A 180 -51.73 10.46 -10.66
N ALA A 181 -51.04 9.85 -9.67
CA ALA A 181 -51.63 8.89 -8.75
C ALA A 181 -52.76 9.53 -7.91
N LYS A 182 -53.92 8.88 -7.89
CA LYS A 182 -55.13 9.36 -7.19
C LYS A 182 -55.55 8.46 -6.04
N HIS A 183 -55.18 7.19 -6.12
CA HIS A 183 -55.61 6.21 -5.11
C HIS A 183 -54.53 6.04 -4.03
N PRO A 184 -54.93 5.93 -2.73
CA PRO A 184 -53.99 5.76 -1.62
C PRO A 184 -53.10 4.51 -1.79
N GLU A 185 -53.61 3.43 -2.39
CA GLU A 185 -52.84 2.21 -2.65
C GLU A 185 -51.72 2.44 -3.67
N GLU A 186 -52.00 3.22 -4.74
CA GLU A 186 -50.98 3.62 -5.74
C GLU A 186 -49.87 4.44 -5.11
N VAL A 187 -50.23 5.40 -4.26
CA VAL A 187 -49.27 6.24 -3.53
C VAL A 187 -48.38 5.39 -2.61
N ALA A 188 -48.98 4.42 -1.90
CA ALA A 188 -48.21 3.51 -1.02
C ALA A 188 -47.21 2.63 -1.79
N ILE A 189 -47.58 2.21 -3.00
CA ILE A 189 -46.68 1.44 -3.89
C ILE A 189 -45.56 2.35 -4.41
N LEU A 190 -45.86 3.58 -4.82
CA LEU A 190 -44.87 4.57 -5.28
C LEU A 190 -43.88 4.93 -4.17
N ASP A 191 -44.34 5.10 -2.92
CA ASP A 191 -43.48 5.34 -1.78
C ASP A 191 -42.46 4.20 -1.56
N LYS A 192 -42.93 2.94 -1.68
CA LYS A 192 -42.03 1.77 -1.60
C LYS A 192 -41.02 1.75 -2.74
N LEU A 193 -41.43 2.07 -3.96
CA LEU A 193 -40.55 2.10 -5.13
C LEU A 193 -39.52 3.24 -5.02
N GLN A 194 -39.93 4.43 -4.55
CA GLN A 194 -39.01 5.55 -4.30
C GLN A 194 -38.00 5.19 -3.21
N TYR A 195 -38.45 4.57 -2.12
CA TYR A 195 -37.57 4.05 -1.07
C TYR A 195 -36.54 3.06 -1.63
N THR A 196 -36.99 2.02 -2.34
CA THR A 196 -36.09 1.02 -2.92
C THR A 196 -35.08 1.61 -3.91
N THR A 197 -35.53 2.58 -4.73
CA THR A 197 -34.66 3.26 -5.68
C THR A 197 -33.63 4.14 -4.96
N GLY A 198 -33.99 4.75 -3.83
CA GLY A 198 -33.08 5.48 -2.95
C GLY A 198 -32.01 4.57 -2.34
N GLU A 199 -32.39 3.37 -1.87
CA GLU A 199 -31.45 2.36 -1.38
C GLU A 199 -30.44 1.95 -2.45
N ILE A 200 -30.89 1.71 -3.69
CA ILE A 200 -29.99 1.38 -4.81
C ILE A 200 -28.98 2.52 -5.04
N GLN A 201 -29.44 3.77 -5.01
CA GLN A 201 -28.56 4.93 -5.15
C GLN A 201 -27.54 5.00 -4.03
N GLY A 202 -27.94 4.79 -2.78
CA GLY A 202 -27.07 4.74 -1.61
C GLY A 202 -25.99 3.65 -1.74
N HIS A 203 -26.34 2.46 -2.24
CA HIS A 203 -25.38 1.39 -2.48
C HIS A 203 -24.34 1.74 -3.55
N ILE A 204 -24.76 2.45 -4.60
CA ILE A 204 -23.84 2.90 -5.67
C ILE A 204 -22.90 3.97 -5.13
N GLU A 205 -23.38 4.92 -4.33
CA GLU A 205 -22.56 5.97 -3.69
C GLU A 205 -21.58 5.36 -2.68
N PHE A 206 -22.03 4.39 -1.90
CA PHE A 206 -21.17 3.64 -1.01
C PHE A 206 -20.03 2.94 -1.76
N ALA A 207 -20.35 2.18 -2.81
CA ALA A 207 -19.36 1.50 -3.64
C ALA A 207 -18.34 2.48 -4.27
N GLU A 208 -18.79 3.69 -4.62
CA GLU A 208 -17.90 4.76 -5.11
C GLU A 208 -16.93 5.26 -4.06
N ASN A 209 -17.43 5.53 -2.86
CA ASN A 209 -16.62 6.01 -1.76
C ASN A 209 -15.65 4.93 -1.28
N TYR A 210 -16.12 3.69 -1.17
CA TYR A 210 -15.28 2.54 -0.78
C TYR A 210 -14.14 2.29 -1.77
N GLN A 211 -14.38 2.45 -3.08
CA GLN A 211 -13.34 2.33 -4.10
C GLN A 211 -12.27 3.43 -4.02
N LYS A 212 -12.62 4.62 -3.51
CA LYS A 212 -11.69 5.74 -3.31
C LYS A 212 -10.90 5.63 -2.01
N LEU A 213 -11.35 4.79 -1.09
CA LEU A 213 -10.70 4.57 0.20
C LEU A 213 -9.28 4.04 0.02
N GLY A 214 -8.31 4.63 0.71
CA GLY A 214 -6.89 4.26 0.65
C GLY A 214 -6.17 4.57 -0.66
N VAL A 215 -6.82 5.22 -1.63
CA VAL A 215 -6.18 5.65 -2.90
C VAL A 215 -5.34 6.91 -2.69
N GLN A 216 -5.76 7.78 -1.80
CA GLN A 216 -5.05 8.99 -1.45
C GLN A 216 -4.24 8.78 -0.16
N ILE A 217 -3.12 9.49 -0.07
CA ILE A 217 -2.28 9.45 1.12
C ILE A 217 -3.04 10.11 2.29
N PRO A 218 -3.09 9.50 3.48
CA PRO A 218 -3.67 10.11 4.67
C PRO A 218 -3.07 11.49 4.95
N ARG A 219 -3.90 12.42 5.40
CA ARG A 219 -3.49 13.80 5.67
C ARG A 219 -3.96 14.25 7.05
N TRP A 220 -3.27 15.25 7.60
CA TRP A 220 -3.70 15.93 8.81
C TRP A 220 -4.97 16.73 8.54
N GLN A 221 -6.00 16.51 9.34
CA GLN A 221 -7.31 17.13 9.18
C GLN A 221 -7.77 17.67 10.53
N ASN A 222 -8.24 18.93 10.56
CA ASN A 222 -8.85 19.50 11.76
C ASN A 222 -10.18 18.79 12.05
N PHE A 223 -10.26 18.10 13.17
CA PHE A 223 -11.42 17.27 13.51
C PHE A 223 -12.70 18.10 13.66
N SER A 224 -12.61 19.30 14.25
CA SER A 224 -13.74 20.19 14.41
C SER A 224 -14.32 20.67 13.09
N GLU A 225 -13.44 21.05 12.13
CA GLU A 225 -13.87 21.49 10.80
C GLU A 225 -14.51 20.34 10.03
N VAL A 226 -13.87 19.16 10.00
CA VAL A 226 -14.41 18.00 9.29
C VAL A 226 -15.76 17.58 9.86
N LEU A 227 -15.93 17.63 11.19
CA LEU A 227 -17.20 17.33 11.83
C LEU A 227 -18.28 18.37 11.46
N LEU A 228 -17.95 19.65 11.42
CA LEU A 228 -18.90 20.69 11.01
C LEU A 228 -19.35 20.52 9.57
N TYR A 229 -18.43 20.17 8.67
CA TYR A 229 -18.79 19.83 7.29
C TYR A 229 -19.67 18.58 7.21
N ALA A 230 -19.35 17.55 7.98
CA ALA A 230 -20.12 16.30 8.00
C ALA A 230 -21.60 16.53 8.41
N ILE A 231 -21.86 17.44 9.33
CA ILE A 231 -23.23 17.73 9.78
C ILE A 231 -23.94 18.81 8.95
N SER A 232 -23.25 19.54 8.10
CA SER A 232 -23.83 20.67 7.33
C SER A 232 -24.99 20.27 6.43
N HIS A 233 -25.05 19.01 6.03
CA HIS A 233 -26.10 18.44 5.16
C HIS A 233 -27.22 17.74 5.92
N LEU A 234 -27.10 17.64 7.26
CA LEU A 234 -28.08 17.03 8.12
C LEU A 234 -29.07 18.07 8.65
N PRO A 235 -30.27 17.65 9.10
CA PRO A 235 -31.16 18.53 9.84
C PRO A 235 -30.45 19.17 11.04
N PRO A 236 -30.91 20.34 11.55
CA PRO A 236 -30.23 21.02 12.64
C PRO A 236 -29.98 20.11 13.84
N ILE A 237 -28.70 19.82 14.13
CA ILE A 237 -28.25 19.02 15.25
C ILE A 237 -27.67 19.96 16.31
N SER A 238 -28.17 19.88 17.54
CA SER A 238 -27.56 20.58 18.67
C SER A 238 -26.30 19.82 19.11
N LEU A 239 -25.15 20.50 19.02
CA LEU A 239 -23.87 19.97 19.51
C LEU A 239 -23.46 20.68 20.78
N THR A 240 -23.08 19.92 21.82
CA THR A 240 -22.46 20.46 23.02
C THR A 240 -21.02 19.97 23.11
N ARG A 241 -20.08 20.90 23.05
CA ARG A 241 -18.64 20.59 23.21
C ARG A 241 -18.26 20.73 24.66
N THR A 242 -17.76 19.67 25.26
CA THR A 242 -17.26 19.69 26.65
C THR A 242 -15.76 19.95 26.72
N THR A 243 -15.05 19.79 25.63
CA THR A 243 -13.61 20.07 25.50
C THR A 243 -13.34 20.90 24.25
N ASN A 244 -12.19 21.58 24.20
CA ASN A 244 -11.82 22.40 23.04
C ASN A 244 -11.24 21.54 21.91
N LEU A 245 -12.01 21.37 20.83
CA LEU A 245 -11.65 20.60 19.65
C LEU A 245 -11.00 21.44 18.52
N ASP A 246 -10.91 22.77 18.70
CA ASP A 246 -10.61 23.69 17.58
C ASP A 246 -9.17 23.51 17.03
N ARG A 247 -8.24 23.00 17.86
CA ARG A 247 -6.86 22.72 17.47
C ARG A 247 -6.55 21.25 17.26
N LEU A 248 -7.52 20.36 17.46
CA LEU A 248 -7.29 18.93 17.31
C LEU A 248 -7.21 18.57 15.83
N GLU A 249 -6.06 18.05 15.42
CA GLU A 249 -5.87 17.44 14.11
C GLU A 249 -5.62 15.94 14.23
N ILE A 250 -6.22 15.17 13.34
CA ILE A 250 -6.02 13.72 13.23
C ILE A 250 -5.49 13.37 11.84
N LEU A 251 -4.62 12.37 11.78
CA LEU A 251 -4.11 11.81 10.52
C LEU A 251 -5.10 10.76 10.02
N SER A 252 -5.78 11.04 8.93
CA SER A 252 -6.81 10.16 8.39
C SER A 252 -6.96 10.28 6.87
N ASP A 253 -7.63 9.27 6.27
CA ASP A 253 -8.03 9.31 4.87
C ASP A 253 -8.90 10.56 4.59
N PRO A 254 -8.77 11.20 3.42
CA PRO A 254 -9.60 12.35 3.02
C PRO A 254 -11.12 12.12 3.06
N LEU A 255 -11.56 10.85 3.07
CA LEU A 255 -12.98 10.49 3.20
C LEU A 255 -13.52 10.53 4.64
N LEU A 256 -12.73 10.95 5.62
CA LEU A 256 -13.17 11.08 7.02
C LEU A 256 -14.48 11.87 7.18
N GLU A 257 -14.65 12.94 6.41
CA GLU A 257 -15.89 13.73 6.39
C GLU A 257 -17.11 12.86 6.07
N LYS A 258 -17.01 12.00 5.04
CA LYS A 258 -18.09 11.10 4.67
C LYS A 258 -18.39 10.07 5.76
N GLY A 259 -17.34 9.52 6.38
CA GLY A 259 -17.50 8.60 7.50
C GLY A 259 -18.18 9.25 8.69
N LEU A 260 -17.75 10.44 9.08
CA LEU A 260 -18.37 11.20 10.16
C LEU A 260 -19.82 11.62 9.81
N SER A 261 -20.12 11.94 8.54
CA SER A 261 -21.49 12.23 8.10
C SER A 261 -22.42 11.05 8.36
N HIS A 262 -22.01 9.82 7.99
CA HIS A 262 -22.79 8.61 8.26
C HIS A 262 -22.92 8.33 9.77
N LEU A 263 -21.87 8.56 10.55
CA LEU A 263 -21.93 8.41 12.01
C LEU A 263 -22.91 9.41 12.65
N MET A 264 -22.85 10.67 12.25
CA MET A 264 -23.74 11.70 12.77
C MET A 264 -25.20 11.50 12.35
N GLU A 265 -25.44 11.05 11.13
CA GLU A 265 -26.75 10.65 10.63
C GLU A 265 -27.33 9.50 11.46
N TYR A 266 -26.50 8.48 11.77
CA TYR A 266 -26.89 7.38 12.62
C TYR A 266 -27.27 7.83 14.03
N ILE A 267 -26.42 8.67 14.65
CA ILE A 267 -26.66 9.25 15.98
C ILE A 267 -27.95 10.10 15.98
N TYR A 268 -28.21 10.82 14.89
CA TYR A 268 -29.42 11.62 14.74
C TYR A 268 -30.67 10.74 14.68
N THR A 269 -30.64 9.69 13.86
CA THR A 269 -31.81 8.83 13.59
C THR A 269 -32.16 7.93 14.78
N CYS A 270 -31.16 7.36 15.46
CA CYS A 270 -31.39 6.41 16.55
C CYS A 270 -31.65 7.08 17.92
N GLY A 271 -31.05 8.23 18.19
CA GLY A 271 -31.09 8.87 19.52
C GLY A 271 -32.27 9.79 19.78
N GLY A 272 -33.26 9.94 18.87
CA GLY A 272 -34.35 10.91 18.97
C GLY A 272 -33.90 12.37 18.73
N ILE A 273 -34.83 13.25 18.32
CA ILE A 273 -34.51 14.60 17.79
C ILE A 273 -34.15 15.60 18.91
N ALA A 274 -34.64 15.39 20.15
CA ALA A 274 -34.69 16.45 21.18
C ALA A 274 -33.40 16.66 21.99
N MET A 275 -32.44 15.72 21.98
CA MET A 275 -31.28 15.79 22.87
C MET A 275 -30.00 16.16 22.08
N PRO A 276 -29.15 17.04 22.66
CA PRO A 276 -27.89 17.42 22.05
C PRO A 276 -26.89 16.25 22.00
N VAL A 277 -26.07 16.21 20.97
CA VAL A 277 -24.91 15.32 20.92
C VAL A 277 -23.77 15.98 21.70
N GLN A 278 -23.24 15.29 22.69
CA GLN A 278 -22.09 15.72 23.47
C GLN A 278 -20.81 15.18 22.84
N ILE A 279 -19.82 16.04 22.71
CA ILE A 279 -18.51 15.68 22.16
C ILE A 279 -17.44 16.09 23.17
N SER A 280 -16.58 15.14 23.49
CA SER A 280 -15.40 15.33 24.36
C SER A 280 -14.19 14.62 23.78
N HIS A 281 -13.01 15.05 24.19
CA HIS A 281 -11.78 14.30 23.99
C HIS A 281 -10.93 14.28 25.26
N GLU A 282 -10.13 13.24 25.41
CA GLU A 282 -9.23 13.04 26.54
C GLU A 282 -7.96 12.36 26.04
N GLU A 283 -6.80 12.86 26.50
CA GLU A 283 -5.52 12.17 26.27
C GLU A 283 -5.32 11.08 27.30
N THR A 284 -4.98 9.90 26.84
CA THR A 284 -4.74 8.72 27.68
C THR A 284 -3.32 8.21 27.49
N GLY A 285 -2.86 7.30 28.32
CA GLY A 285 -1.55 6.67 28.19
C GLY A 285 -1.37 5.87 26.87
N SER A 286 -2.44 5.57 26.14
CA SER A 286 -2.41 4.83 24.87
C SER A 286 -2.67 5.72 23.64
N GLY A 287 -2.97 7.00 23.82
CA GLY A 287 -3.30 7.94 22.73
C GLY A 287 -4.45 8.88 23.10
N LEU A 288 -5.17 9.35 22.11
CA LEU A 288 -6.32 10.23 22.27
C LEU A 288 -7.62 9.44 22.14
N VAL A 289 -8.58 9.75 23.00
CA VAL A 289 -9.94 9.20 22.97
C VAL A 289 -10.92 10.34 22.67
N ILE A 290 -11.70 10.22 21.60
CA ILE A 290 -12.78 11.14 21.24
C ILE A 290 -14.10 10.42 21.47
N THR A 291 -15.00 11.01 22.27
CA THR A 291 -16.29 10.43 22.60
C THR A 291 -17.42 11.30 22.04
N LEU A 292 -18.32 10.66 21.28
CA LEU A 292 -19.57 11.26 20.82
C LEU A 292 -20.71 10.53 21.50
N SER A 293 -21.45 11.24 22.36
CA SER A 293 -22.54 10.63 23.14
C SER A 293 -23.84 11.39 23.01
N LYS A 294 -24.95 10.67 23.09
CA LYS A 294 -26.31 11.21 23.07
C LYS A 294 -27.20 10.43 24.02
N ALA A 295 -27.89 11.14 24.88
CA ALA A 295 -28.92 10.54 25.73
C ALA A 295 -30.13 10.15 24.87
N GLY A 296 -30.72 8.98 25.14
CA GLY A 296 -31.88 8.48 24.39
C GLY A 296 -31.92 6.95 24.40
N THR A 297 -32.30 6.37 23.26
CA THR A 297 -32.35 4.91 23.11
C THR A 297 -30.95 4.39 22.73
N GLY A 298 -30.36 3.60 23.62
CA GLY A 298 -29.09 2.94 23.38
C GLY A 298 -29.25 1.66 22.55
N ILE A 299 -28.13 1.01 22.27
CA ILE A 299 -28.06 -0.19 21.43
C ILE A 299 -27.89 -1.43 22.31
N PRO A 300 -28.67 -2.49 22.08
CA PRO A 300 -28.49 -3.76 22.77
C PRO A 300 -27.07 -4.33 22.57
N PRO A 301 -26.47 -4.98 23.60
CA PRO A 301 -25.09 -5.47 23.52
C PRO A 301 -24.84 -6.45 22.36
N ASP A 302 -25.81 -7.28 22.03
CA ASP A 302 -25.78 -8.24 20.95
C ASP A 302 -25.77 -7.62 19.53
N GLN A 303 -26.14 -6.34 19.42
CA GLN A 303 -26.21 -5.62 18.16
C GLN A 303 -25.00 -4.69 17.93
N LYS A 304 -24.21 -4.36 18.95
CA LYS A 304 -23.12 -3.38 18.87
C LYS A 304 -22.06 -3.76 17.86
N GLU A 305 -21.57 -4.99 17.86
CA GLU A 305 -20.58 -5.44 16.89
C GLU A 305 -21.13 -5.48 15.46
N SER A 306 -22.43 -5.81 15.31
CA SER A 306 -23.08 -5.88 13.99
C SER A 306 -23.29 -4.52 13.33
N LEU A 307 -23.16 -3.40 14.07
CA LEU A 307 -23.25 -2.04 13.52
C LEU A 307 -22.18 -1.74 12.49
N PHE A 308 -21.01 -2.31 12.70
CA PHE A 308 -19.83 -2.06 11.89
C PHE A 308 -19.54 -3.19 10.88
N VAL A 309 -20.50 -4.12 10.71
CA VAL A 309 -20.38 -5.19 9.72
C VAL A 309 -21.18 -4.84 8.49
N TRP A 310 -20.59 -5.05 7.33
CA TRP A 310 -21.30 -4.89 6.07
C TRP A 310 -22.44 -5.90 5.95
N ALA A 311 -23.68 -5.41 5.90
CA ALA A 311 -24.86 -6.24 5.73
C ALA A 311 -25.78 -5.64 4.65
N PRO A 312 -25.74 -6.15 3.39
CA PRO A 312 -26.50 -5.58 2.29
C PRO A 312 -28.03 -5.67 2.46
N ALA A 313 -28.51 -6.54 3.33
CA ALA A 313 -29.95 -6.76 3.55
C ALA A 313 -30.55 -5.96 4.74
N LYS A 314 -29.76 -5.22 5.52
CA LYS A 314 -30.20 -4.48 6.71
C LYS A 314 -30.08 -2.97 6.59
N THR A 315 -29.88 -2.44 5.40
CA THR A 315 -29.55 -1.03 5.16
C THR A 315 -30.80 -0.14 5.09
N SER A 316 -31.63 -0.17 6.12
CA SER A 316 -32.52 0.95 6.42
C SER A 316 -31.80 1.87 7.40
N GLY A 317 -30.73 2.54 6.96
CA GLY A 317 -30.00 3.48 7.80
C GLY A 317 -28.53 3.65 7.42
N PRO A 318 -27.86 4.67 7.98
CA PRO A 318 -26.46 4.96 7.71
C PRO A 318 -25.57 3.79 8.12
N ASN A 319 -24.68 3.40 7.23
CA ASN A 319 -23.79 2.26 7.40
C ASN A 319 -22.51 2.67 8.13
N LEU A 320 -22.33 2.20 9.37
CA LEU A 320 -21.14 2.49 10.17
C LEU A 320 -19.91 1.66 9.80
N PHE A 321 -20.07 0.64 8.94
CA PHE A 321 -18.94 -0.10 8.37
C PHE A 321 -17.93 0.85 7.69
N PHE A 322 -18.43 1.83 6.93
CA PHE A 322 -17.58 2.73 6.18
C PHE A 322 -16.67 3.62 7.04
N ILE A 323 -17.20 4.16 8.16
CA ILE A 323 -16.35 4.95 9.06
C ILE A 323 -15.29 4.10 9.74
N ARG A 324 -15.59 2.84 10.08
CA ARG A 324 -14.60 1.91 10.64
C ARG A 324 -13.46 1.69 9.65
N GLU A 325 -13.77 1.36 8.41
CA GLU A 325 -12.78 1.15 7.35
C GLU A 325 -11.88 2.39 7.13
N ILE A 326 -12.47 3.60 7.12
CA ILE A 326 -11.71 4.86 6.98
C ILE A 326 -10.71 5.04 8.13
N LEU A 327 -11.14 4.78 9.36
CA LEU A 327 -10.33 4.97 10.56
C LEU A 327 -9.24 3.90 10.67
N ASP A 328 -9.57 2.64 10.36
CA ASP A 328 -8.63 1.51 10.40
C ASP A 328 -7.43 1.70 9.46
N MET A 329 -7.58 2.44 8.35
CA MET A 329 -6.48 2.78 7.43
C MET A 329 -5.29 3.48 8.12
N THR A 330 -5.54 4.17 9.23
CA THR A 330 -4.52 4.89 10.01
C THR A 330 -4.37 4.36 11.43
N GLY A 331 -4.90 3.16 11.69
CA GLY A 331 -4.83 2.52 13.01
C GLY A 331 -5.73 3.15 14.07
N ILE A 332 -6.72 3.94 13.66
CA ILE A 332 -7.73 4.53 14.54
C ILE A 332 -8.88 3.55 14.66
N SER A 333 -9.33 3.26 15.88
CA SER A 333 -10.48 2.37 16.10
C SER A 333 -11.72 3.14 16.53
N ILE A 334 -12.90 2.57 16.25
CA ILE A 334 -14.19 3.09 16.67
C ILE A 334 -15.04 1.96 17.28
N ASP A 335 -15.64 2.22 18.42
CA ASP A 335 -16.52 1.29 19.11
C ASP A 335 -17.78 2.00 19.64
N GLU A 336 -18.87 1.28 19.79
CA GLU A 336 -20.06 1.74 20.51
C GLU A 336 -20.02 1.19 21.95
N THR A 337 -19.98 2.10 22.94
CA THR A 337 -19.78 1.77 24.36
C THR A 337 -20.93 2.21 25.26
N GLY A 338 -22.00 2.79 24.69
CA GLY A 338 -23.15 3.25 25.45
C GLY A 338 -23.92 2.14 26.17
N ASP A 339 -24.92 2.54 26.93
CA ASP A 339 -25.84 1.65 27.64
C ASP A 339 -27.24 1.66 26.97
N GLN A 340 -28.25 1.13 27.67
CA GLN A 340 -29.64 1.11 27.15
C GLN A 340 -30.29 2.51 27.05
N ARG A 341 -29.70 3.54 27.67
CA ARG A 341 -30.22 4.91 27.72
C ARG A 341 -29.30 5.94 27.06
N THR A 342 -28.14 5.52 26.64
CA THR A 342 -27.13 6.42 26.08
C THR A 342 -26.47 5.75 24.87
N LEU A 343 -26.49 6.41 23.73
CA LEU A 343 -25.70 6.07 22.56
C LEU A 343 -24.33 6.73 22.71
N SER A 344 -23.24 5.97 22.64
CA SER A 344 -21.88 6.49 22.84
C SER A 344 -20.89 5.83 21.91
N PHE A 345 -20.33 6.60 20.99
CA PHE A 345 -19.25 6.17 20.10
C PHE A 345 -17.91 6.70 20.62
N VAL A 346 -16.95 5.81 20.72
CA VAL A 346 -15.60 6.09 21.20
C VAL A 346 -14.61 5.84 20.05
N ILE A 347 -13.95 6.91 19.62
CA ILE A 347 -12.88 6.87 18.59
C ILE A 347 -11.55 6.94 19.34
N ARG A 348 -10.68 5.92 19.16
CA ARG A 348 -9.35 5.85 19.76
C ARG A 348 -8.28 6.10 18.72
N VAL A 349 -7.53 7.17 18.90
CA VAL A 349 -6.46 7.60 18.02
C VAL A 349 -5.11 7.25 18.67
N PRO A 350 -4.26 6.43 18.07
CA PRO A 350 -2.97 6.06 18.63
C PRO A 350 -2.00 7.25 18.66
N HIS A 351 -0.94 7.13 19.48
CA HIS A 351 0.15 8.11 19.47
C HIS A 351 0.74 8.27 18.08
N GLY A 352 0.95 9.52 17.66
CA GLY A 352 1.39 9.87 16.31
C GLY A 352 0.26 9.98 15.27
N GLY A 353 -0.97 9.55 15.59
CA GLY A 353 -2.16 9.72 14.75
C GLY A 353 -2.93 11.01 15.04
N TYR A 354 -2.55 11.78 16.06
CA TYR A 354 -3.14 13.08 16.39
C TYR A 354 -2.07 14.10 16.78
N ARG A 355 -2.43 15.38 16.70
CA ARG A 355 -1.64 16.50 17.20
C ARG A 355 -2.54 17.66 17.60
N ILE A 356 -2.09 18.45 18.55
CA ILE A 356 -2.74 19.67 19.04
C ILE A 356 -1.73 20.81 18.85
N PRO A 357 -1.72 21.48 17.69
CA PRO A 357 -0.76 22.53 17.35
C PRO A 357 -0.92 23.81 18.19
#